data_fcacdd1f21c6ba0d6553f4d584f1240e
#
_entry.id   fcacdd1f21c6ba0d6553f4d584f1240e
#
_cell.length_a   1.000
_cell.length_b   1.000
_cell.length_c   1.000
_cell.angle_alpha   90.00
_cell.angle_beta   90.00
_cell.angle_gamma   90.00
#
_symmetry.space_group_name_H-M   'P 1'
#
loop_
_entity.id
_entity.type
_entity.pdbx_description
1 polymer ?
#
loop_
_entity_poly.entity_id
_entity_poly.type
_entity_poly.pdbx_seq_one_letter_code
_entity_poly.pdbx_strand_id
1 'polypeptide(L)'
;MIRIVRYTIVVVITLIILLLLWQFSIAILLFFLSLAVAASLRPLISTITGRNVPKRLALGIVYFLLVAALASSIWMVGPPLLDELQRATDDFVLGYDRLKAEWPQSGSLFQQTLAEQLPPSTDFYQALTSDSGVPVLTGIVSMAQNFFSILGQIAIVLVLSLYWSADQFRFERLALSLLPEEHHPRALHVWRSVENGVGEYLRSELVQSALAGLLLWLGYSVLGIRYPILLALWGAVVRLIPWFGALIAVFPALVIGAGMSSTIGALATIYTVCILLTLSLIIEPRFFPRYKYSSLLIVLFVIALAEAFGFIGVVLAPPLAVALQITFQHLYSFATPAFSTEVSEQVGEIRKRLFELKRRLQRSRHRESIRLADRLNSLVSRTSEYFQEY
;
A
#
# COMPACT_ATOMS: atom_id res chain seq x y z
N MET A 1 21.76 35.91 -30.35
CA MET A 1 20.36 35.48 -30.72
C MET A 1 20.14 33.99 -30.67
N ILE A 2 20.91 33.14 -31.33
CA ILE A 2 20.68 31.66 -31.38
C ILE A 2 20.64 30.98 -30.01
N ARG A 3 21.46 31.42 -29.03
CA ARG A 3 21.44 30.83 -27.66
C ARG A 3 20.15 31.15 -26.90
N ILE A 4 19.64 32.39 -27.03
CA ILE A 4 18.39 32.81 -26.37
C ILE A 4 17.22 32.01 -26.94
N VAL A 5 17.11 31.88 -28.27
CA VAL A 5 16.09 31.09 -28.92
C VAL A 5 16.11 29.63 -28.46
N ARG A 6 17.30 29.02 -28.32
CA ARG A 6 17.44 27.64 -27.81
C ARG A 6 16.96 27.50 -26.37
N TYR A 7 17.31 28.44 -25.46
CA TYR A 7 16.81 28.39 -24.08
C TYR A 7 15.30 28.60 -23.99
N THR A 8 14.75 29.52 -24.80
CA THR A 8 13.28 29.74 -24.86
C THR A 8 12.56 28.49 -25.33
N ILE A 9 13.06 27.80 -26.36
CA ILE A 9 12.48 26.56 -26.87
C ILE A 9 12.54 25.47 -25.77
N VAL A 10 13.64 25.30 -25.07
CA VAL A 10 13.76 24.32 -23.99
C VAL A 10 12.76 24.63 -22.88
N VAL A 11 12.64 25.89 -22.45
CA VAL A 11 11.67 26.29 -21.42
C VAL A 11 10.24 26.02 -21.86
N VAL A 12 9.88 26.38 -23.10
CA VAL A 12 8.53 26.13 -23.63
C VAL A 12 8.23 24.63 -23.72
N ILE A 13 9.16 23.82 -24.23
CA ILE A 13 8.99 22.37 -24.29
C ILE A 13 8.82 21.78 -22.86
N THR A 14 9.64 22.25 -21.90
CA THR A 14 9.51 21.78 -20.51
C THR A 14 8.16 22.13 -19.91
N LEU A 15 7.65 23.34 -20.14
CA LEU A 15 6.33 23.76 -19.69
C LEU A 15 5.21 22.92 -20.34
N ILE A 16 5.32 22.65 -21.64
CA ILE A 16 4.35 21.78 -22.34
C ILE A 16 4.37 20.37 -21.76
N ILE A 17 5.55 19.79 -21.50
CA ILE A 17 5.68 18.48 -20.88
C ILE A 17 5.06 18.47 -19.47
N LEU A 18 5.31 19.50 -18.65
CA LEU A 18 4.72 19.61 -17.32
C LEU A 18 3.19 19.74 -17.37
N LEU A 19 2.65 20.52 -18.32
CA LEU A 19 1.21 20.62 -18.53
C LEU A 19 0.60 19.29 -18.96
N LEU A 20 1.24 18.56 -19.87
CA LEU A 20 0.80 17.23 -20.29
C LEU A 20 0.85 16.23 -19.13
N LEU A 21 1.92 16.23 -18.34
CA LEU A 21 2.03 15.36 -17.15
C LEU A 21 0.92 15.68 -16.13
N TRP A 22 0.62 16.96 -15.94
CA TRP A 22 -0.48 17.38 -15.06
C TRP A 22 -1.85 16.94 -15.60
N GLN A 23 -2.10 17.16 -16.88
CA GLN A 23 -3.37 16.79 -17.55
C GLN A 23 -3.61 15.27 -17.51
N PHE A 24 -2.55 14.46 -17.70
CA PHE A 24 -2.62 13.00 -17.70
C PHE A 24 -2.26 12.37 -16.35
N SER A 25 -2.24 13.15 -15.26
CA SER A 25 -1.78 12.69 -13.95
C SER A 25 -2.51 11.44 -13.45
N ILE A 26 -3.85 11.37 -13.60
CA ILE A 26 -4.64 10.19 -13.23
C ILE A 26 -4.25 8.97 -14.06
N ALA A 27 -4.07 9.13 -15.38
CA ALA A 27 -3.66 8.04 -16.25
C ALA A 27 -2.26 7.52 -15.89
N ILE A 28 -1.34 8.42 -15.53
CA ILE A 28 0.01 8.09 -15.07
C ILE A 28 -0.07 7.31 -13.74
N LEU A 29 -0.92 7.75 -12.80
CA LEU A 29 -1.11 7.04 -11.53
C LEU A 29 -1.69 5.63 -11.74
N LEU A 30 -2.72 5.49 -12.60
CA LEU A 30 -3.29 4.18 -12.93
C LEU A 30 -2.24 3.28 -13.61
N PHE A 31 -1.37 3.85 -14.43
CA PHE A 31 -0.26 3.12 -15.03
C PHE A 31 0.73 2.64 -13.96
N PHE A 32 1.17 3.49 -13.03
CA PHE A 32 2.04 3.07 -11.93
C PHE A 32 1.37 2.00 -11.04
N LEU A 33 0.08 2.14 -10.75
CA LEU A 33 -0.69 1.13 -10.03
C LEU A 33 -0.70 -0.21 -10.80
N SER A 34 -0.86 -0.16 -12.12
CA SER A 34 -0.84 -1.36 -12.95
C SER A 34 0.53 -2.07 -12.93
N LEU A 35 1.63 -1.30 -12.90
CA LEU A 35 2.98 -1.84 -12.72
C LEU A 35 3.14 -2.52 -11.36
N ALA A 36 2.65 -1.89 -10.30
CA ALA A 36 2.70 -2.44 -8.94
C ALA A 36 1.88 -3.75 -8.84
N VAL A 37 0.69 -3.79 -9.45
CA VAL A 37 -0.12 -5.02 -9.54
C VAL A 37 0.60 -6.10 -10.33
N ALA A 38 1.18 -5.79 -11.50
CA ALA A 38 1.96 -6.74 -12.29
C ALA A 38 3.13 -7.32 -11.49
N ALA A 39 3.86 -6.46 -10.79
CA ALA A 39 4.98 -6.84 -9.93
C ALA A 39 4.53 -7.75 -8.77
N SER A 40 3.37 -7.48 -8.16
CA SER A 40 2.84 -8.30 -7.06
C SER A 40 2.41 -9.71 -7.52
N LEU A 41 1.95 -9.86 -8.76
CA LEU A 41 1.52 -11.15 -9.34
C LEU A 41 2.68 -11.98 -9.90
N ARG A 42 3.84 -11.38 -10.12
CA ARG A 42 5.00 -12.05 -10.74
C ARG A 42 5.41 -13.38 -10.07
N PRO A 43 5.51 -13.51 -8.73
CA PRO A 43 5.86 -14.77 -8.10
C PRO A 43 4.81 -15.86 -8.33
N LEU A 44 3.53 -15.52 -8.42
CA LEU A 44 2.48 -16.48 -8.74
C LEU A 44 2.63 -17.01 -10.19
N ILE A 45 2.88 -16.10 -11.13
CA ILE A 45 3.11 -16.43 -12.53
C ILE A 45 4.36 -17.30 -12.67
N SER A 46 5.47 -16.97 -11.99
CA SER A 46 6.72 -17.74 -12.04
C SER A 46 6.57 -19.13 -11.44
N THR A 47 5.79 -19.28 -10.36
CA THR A 47 5.51 -20.59 -9.74
C THR A 47 4.74 -21.52 -10.68
N ILE A 48 3.75 -20.99 -11.42
CA ILE A 48 2.99 -21.76 -12.41
C ILE A 48 3.84 -22.10 -13.62
N THR A 49 4.63 -21.15 -14.12
CA THR A 49 5.53 -21.37 -15.25
C THR A 49 6.62 -22.40 -14.91
N GLY A 50 7.11 -22.42 -13.68
CA GLY A 50 8.06 -23.42 -13.19
C GLY A 50 7.53 -24.87 -13.20
N ARG A 51 6.22 -25.08 -13.39
CA ARG A 51 5.57 -26.38 -13.54
C ARG A 51 5.35 -26.79 -15.00
N ASN A 52 6.20 -26.35 -15.92
CA ASN A 52 6.11 -26.61 -17.37
C ASN A 52 4.87 -26.03 -18.09
N VAL A 53 4.22 -25.04 -17.48
CA VAL A 53 3.10 -24.32 -18.12
C VAL A 53 3.67 -23.16 -18.95
N PRO A 54 3.30 -22.99 -20.23
CA PRO A 54 3.78 -21.87 -21.04
C PRO A 54 3.34 -20.53 -20.43
N LYS A 55 4.24 -19.53 -20.48
CA LYS A 55 4.05 -18.21 -19.82
C LYS A 55 2.70 -17.58 -20.15
N ARG A 56 2.21 -17.70 -21.41
CA ARG A 56 0.92 -17.14 -21.84
C ARG A 56 -0.27 -17.76 -21.08
N LEU A 57 -0.26 -19.08 -20.89
CA LEU A 57 -1.28 -19.77 -20.13
C LEU A 57 -1.19 -19.46 -18.63
N ALA A 58 0.02 -19.40 -18.06
CA ALA A 58 0.22 -19.00 -16.67
C ALA A 58 -0.34 -17.59 -16.39
N LEU A 59 -0.08 -16.62 -17.29
CA LEU A 59 -0.67 -15.29 -17.24
C LEU A 59 -2.21 -15.36 -17.28
N GLY A 60 -2.78 -16.07 -18.27
CA GLY A 60 -4.23 -16.21 -18.39
C GLY A 60 -4.86 -16.76 -17.11
N ILE A 61 -4.28 -17.83 -16.55
CA ILE A 61 -4.78 -18.49 -15.32
C ILE A 61 -4.72 -17.49 -14.12
N VAL A 62 -3.58 -16.82 -13.89
CA VAL A 62 -3.43 -15.92 -12.74
C VAL A 62 -4.39 -14.74 -12.82
N TYR A 63 -4.49 -14.10 -13.99
CA TYR A 63 -5.41 -12.98 -14.17
C TYR A 63 -6.87 -13.39 -14.15
N PHE A 64 -7.21 -14.55 -14.72
CA PHE A 64 -8.56 -15.12 -14.61
C PHE A 64 -8.94 -15.38 -13.15
N LEU A 65 -8.06 -16.00 -12.37
CA LEU A 65 -8.28 -16.25 -10.94
C LEU A 65 -8.42 -14.94 -10.16
N LEU A 66 -7.62 -13.93 -10.49
CA LEU A 66 -7.71 -12.61 -9.85
C LEU A 66 -9.06 -11.94 -10.14
N VAL A 67 -9.48 -11.92 -11.41
CA VAL A 67 -10.78 -11.35 -11.81
C VAL A 67 -11.93 -12.15 -11.19
N ALA A 68 -11.85 -13.47 -11.19
CA ALA A 68 -12.87 -14.33 -10.57
C ALA A 68 -12.95 -14.10 -9.05
N ALA A 69 -11.81 -13.95 -8.37
CA ALA A 69 -11.77 -13.62 -6.94
C ALA A 69 -12.35 -12.25 -6.64
N LEU A 70 -12.05 -11.23 -7.45
CA LEU A 70 -12.63 -9.90 -7.31
C LEU A 70 -14.14 -9.92 -7.57
N ALA A 71 -14.59 -10.56 -8.65
CA ALA A 71 -16.00 -10.67 -8.99
C ALA A 71 -16.78 -11.42 -7.91
N SER A 72 -16.26 -12.55 -7.40
CA SER A 72 -16.88 -13.30 -6.31
C SER A 72 -16.94 -12.49 -5.01
N SER A 73 -15.89 -11.72 -4.68
CA SER A 73 -15.89 -10.85 -3.52
C SER A 73 -16.96 -9.74 -3.63
N ILE A 74 -17.06 -9.10 -4.80
CA ILE A 74 -18.09 -8.09 -5.06
C ILE A 74 -19.49 -8.70 -4.97
N TRP A 75 -19.71 -9.88 -5.53
CA TRP A 75 -21.01 -10.54 -5.51
C TRP A 75 -21.40 -11.02 -4.10
N MET A 76 -20.44 -11.50 -3.32
CA MET A 76 -20.70 -12.00 -1.96
C MET A 76 -20.86 -10.86 -0.94
N VAL A 77 -20.05 -9.82 -1.02
CA VAL A 77 -20.00 -8.73 -0.04
C VAL A 77 -20.90 -7.56 -0.44
N GLY A 78 -21.09 -7.32 -1.75
CA GLY A 78 -21.80 -6.15 -2.27
C GLY A 78 -23.24 -6.03 -1.80
N PRO A 79 -24.12 -7.00 -2.01
CA PRO A 79 -25.52 -6.90 -1.59
C PRO A 79 -25.70 -6.64 -0.08
N PRO A 80 -25.11 -7.45 0.83
CA PRO A 80 -25.26 -7.18 2.26
C PRO A 80 -24.59 -5.87 2.71
N LEU A 81 -23.55 -5.42 2.03
CA LEU A 81 -22.92 -4.11 2.29
C LEU A 81 -23.89 -2.96 1.96
N LEU A 82 -24.59 -3.05 0.81
CA LEU A 82 -25.59 -2.05 0.44
C LEU A 82 -26.75 -2.01 1.43
N ASP A 83 -27.22 -3.16 1.90
CA ASP A 83 -28.25 -3.25 2.94
C ASP A 83 -27.79 -2.63 4.27
N GLU A 84 -26.56 -2.91 4.70
CA GLU A 84 -26.00 -2.30 5.91
C GLU A 84 -25.82 -0.78 5.75
N LEU A 85 -25.39 -0.33 4.58
CA LEU A 85 -25.19 1.08 4.30
C LEU A 85 -26.53 1.83 4.31
N GLN A 86 -27.59 1.28 3.73
CA GLN A 86 -28.93 1.86 3.78
C GLN A 86 -29.42 1.94 5.24
N ARG A 87 -29.34 0.85 6.00
CA ARG A 87 -29.73 0.83 7.42
C ARG A 87 -28.93 1.82 8.25
N ALA A 88 -27.62 1.92 8.02
CA ALA A 88 -26.77 2.89 8.71
C ALA A 88 -27.19 4.33 8.41
N THR A 89 -27.58 4.61 7.17
CA THR A 89 -28.08 5.91 6.76
C THR A 89 -29.42 6.24 7.42
N ASP A 90 -30.37 5.29 7.39
CA ASP A 90 -31.69 5.47 8.02
C ASP A 90 -31.57 5.66 9.53
N ASP A 91 -30.76 4.85 10.21
CA ASP A 91 -30.49 4.96 11.65
C ASP A 91 -29.81 6.28 12.01
N PHE A 92 -28.89 6.76 11.15
CA PHE A 92 -28.25 8.07 11.35
C PHE A 92 -29.26 9.21 11.27
N VAL A 93 -30.15 9.21 10.27
CA VAL A 93 -31.17 10.24 10.10
C VAL A 93 -32.16 10.23 11.27
N LEU A 94 -32.65 9.03 11.61
CA LEU A 94 -33.57 8.88 12.76
C LEU A 94 -32.90 9.29 14.08
N GLY A 95 -31.63 8.97 14.27
CA GLY A 95 -30.83 9.38 15.42
C GLY A 95 -30.65 10.89 15.48
N TYR A 96 -30.36 11.51 14.35
CA TYR A 96 -30.25 12.96 14.23
C TYR A 96 -31.56 13.71 14.59
N ASP A 97 -32.68 13.22 14.04
CA ASP A 97 -34.02 13.81 14.34
C ASP A 97 -34.39 13.63 15.81
N ARG A 98 -34.06 12.51 16.44
CA ARG A 98 -34.26 12.31 17.90
C ARG A 98 -33.39 13.27 18.71
N LEU A 99 -32.12 13.39 18.41
CA LEU A 99 -31.24 14.33 19.10
C LEU A 99 -31.75 15.75 19.01
N LYS A 100 -32.24 16.17 17.85
CA LYS A 100 -32.79 17.48 17.61
C LYS A 100 -34.10 17.70 18.37
N ALA A 101 -34.91 16.65 18.56
CA ALA A 101 -36.17 16.73 19.32
C ALA A 101 -35.95 16.69 20.84
N GLU A 102 -35.01 15.90 21.34
CA GLU A 102 -34.79 15.64 22.76
C GLU A 102 -33.83 16.66 23.42
N TRP A 103 -32.79 17.11 22.73
CA TRP A 103 -31.76 18.01 23.29
C TRP A 103 -32.26 19.39 23.72
N PRO A 104 -33.21 20.04 23.02
CA PRO A 104 -33.79 21.29 23.50
C PRO A 104 -34.52 21.15 24.84
N GLN A 105 -35.03 19.93 25.14
CA GLN A 105 -35.75 19.63 26.39
C GLN A 105 -34.82 19.14 27.51
N SER A 106 -33.51 18.95 27.21
CA SER A 106 -32.53 18.51 28.18
C SER A 106 -32.15 19.64 29.14
N GLY A 107 -31.89 19.31 30.41
CA GLY A 107 -31.47 20.30 31.40
C GLY A 107 -30.07 20.88 31.23
N SER A 108 -29.34 20.48 30.15
CA SER A 108 -27.97 20.90 29.88
C SER A 108 -27.94 22.05 28.88
N LEU A 109 -27.41 23.22 29.30
CA LEU A 109 -27.21 24.38 28.42
C LEU A 109 -26.40 24.07 27.17
N PHE A 110 -25.41 23.17 27.28
CA PHE A 110 -24.59 22.76 26.16
C PHE A 110 -25.41 22.02 25.08
N GLN A 111 -26.28 21.11 25.49
CA GLN A 111 -27.14 20.36 24.57
C GLN A 111 -28.18 21.26 23.89
N GLN A 112 -28.77 22.21 24.65
CA GLN A 112 -29.71 23.19 24.11
C GLN A 112 -29.05 24.09 23.05
N THR A 113 -27.87 24.66 23.36
CA THR A 113 -27.15 25.55 22.43
C THR A 113 -26.70 24.80 21.17
N LEU A 114 -26.28 23.53 21.30
CA LEU A 114 -25.95 22.70 20.15
C LEU A 114 -27.17 22.37 19.30
N ALA A 115 -28.30 22.03 19.92
CA ALA A 115 -29.51 21.70 19.18
C ALA A 115 -30.07 22.89 18.37
N GLU A 116 -29.94 24.12 18.89
CA GLU A 116 -30.32 25.35 18.19
C GLU A 116 -29.41 25.63 16.94
N GLN A 117 -28.16 25.24 16.99
CA GLN A 117 -27.21 25.43 15.90
C GLN A 117 -27.26 24.28 14.85
N LEU A 118 -27.92 23.17 15.16
CA LEU A 118 -28.07 22.06 14.23
C LEU A 118 -29.08 22.43 13.13
N PRO A 119 -28.68 22.36 11.82
CA PRO A 119 -29.57 22.64 10.71
C PRO A 119 -30.77 21.66 10.73
N PRO A 120 -31.94 22.04 10.17
CA PRO A 120 -33.04 21.09 10.00
C PRO A 120 -32.62 19.86 9.20
N SER A 121 -33.20 18.70 9.53
CA SER A 121 -32.90 17.44 8.77
C SER A 121 -33.19 17.60 7.29
N THR A 122 -34.17 18.42 6.90
CA THR A 122 -34.48 18.78 5.50
C THR A 122 -33.33 19.51 4.81
N ASP A 123 -32.65 20.42 5.51
CA ASP A 123 -31.49 21.14 4.99
C ASP A 123 -30.29 20.21 4.90
N PHE A 124 -30.18 19.23 5.80
CA PHE A 124 -29.22 18.17 5.76
C PHE A 124 -29.46 17.26 4.54
N TYR A 125 -30.72 16.89 4.27
CA TYR A 125 -31.07 16.18 3.03
C TYR A 125 -30.78 17.01 1.78
N GLN A 126 -31.11 18.31 1.77
CA GLN A 126 -30.81 19.19 0.65
C GLN A 126 -29.29 19.43 0.49
N ALA A 127 -28.55 19.60 1.58
CA ALA A 127 -27.10 19.73 1.55
C ALA A 127 -26.43 18.44 1.09
N LEU A 128 -27.02 17.29 1.37
CA LEU A 128 -26.54 15.98 0.93
C LEU A 128 -26.91 15.67 -0.53
N THR A 129 -27.92 16.31 -1.09
CA THR A 129 -28.37 16.13 -2.48
C THR A 129 -27.92 17.26 -3.42
N SER A 130 -27.44 18.40 -2.90
CA SER A 130 -26.91 19.52 -3.69
C SER A 130 -25.40 19.38 -3.94
N ASP A 131 -24.95 19.87 -5.10
CA ASP A 131 -23.52 19.84 -5.53
C ASP A 131 -22.53 20.55 -4.57
N SER A 132 -23.05 21.30 -3.60
CA SER A 132 -22.28 22.07 -2.60
C SER A 132 -22.36 21.50 -1.18
N GLY A 133 -23.05 20.38 -0.94
CA GLY A 133 -23.27 19.81 0.39
C GLY A 133 -22.29 18.75 0.82
N VAL A 134 -22.15 18.57 2.13
CA VAL A 134 -21.27 17.56 2.76
C VAL A 134 -21.62 16.16 2.26
N PRO A 135 -20.64 15.39 1.76
CA PRO A 135 -20.88 14.27 0.83
C PRO A 135 -21.21 12.93 1.51
N VAL A 136 -22.17 12.86 2.43
CA VAL A 136 -22.51 11.57 3.06
C VAL A 136 -23.60 10.81 2.28
N LEU A 137 -24.69 11.45 1.85
CA LEU A 137 -25.73 10.79 1.03
C LEU A 137 -25.51 10.94 -0.47
N THR A 138 -25.02 12.09 -0.93
CA THR A 138 -24.43 12.19 -2.28
C THR A 138 -23.25 11.22 -2.42
N GLY A 139 -22.53 10.95 -1.33
CA GLY A 139 -21.56 9.86 -1.24
C GLY A 139 -22.18 8.49 -1.50
N ILE A 140 -23.38 8.19 -1.02
CA ILE A 140 -24.02 6.87 -1.27
C ILE A 140 -24.59 6.79 -2.68
N VAL A 141 -25.26 7.83 -3.17
CA VAL A 141 -25.76 7.89 -4.56
C VAL A 141 -24.59 8.06 -5.53
N SER A 142 -23.60 8.88 -5.19
CA SER A 142 -22.36 8.98 -5.96
C SER A 142 -21.45 7.74 -5.77
N MET A 143 -21.51 7.00 -4.64
CA MET A 143 -20.90 5.69 -4.54
C MET A 143 -21.51 4.70 -5.52
N ALA A 144 -22.80 4.68 -5.72
CA ALA A 144 -23.41 3.85 -6.74
C ALA A 144 -23.00 4.30 -8.16
N GLN A 145 -22.97 5.60 -8.42
CA GLN A 145 -22.50 6.15 -9.69
C GLN A 145 -20.96 6.01 -9.85
N ASN A 146 -20.21 6.25 -8.79
CA ASN A 146 -18.76 6.07 -8.74
C ASN A 146 -18.36 4.59 -8.72
N PHE A 147 -19.23 3.66 -8.30
CA PHE A 147 -18.96 2.23 -8.31
C PHE A 147 -18.60 1.73 -9.72
N PHE A 148 -19.35 2.13 -10.74
CA PHE A 148 -19.01 1.83 -12.13
C PHE A 148 -17.72 2.51 -12.59
N SER A 149 -17.45 3.73 -12.12
CA SER A 149 -16.18 4.43 -12.39
C SER A 149 -15.01 3.72 -11.74
N ILE A 150 -15.13 3.29 -10.48
CA ILE A 150 -14.11 2.52 -9.76
C ILE A 150 -13.87 1.16 -10.44
N LEU A 151 -14.93 0.45 -10.81
CA LEU A 151 -14.81 -0.80 -11.57
C LEU A 151 -14.10 -0.58 -12.91
N GLY A 152 -14.41 0.50 -13.61
CA GLY A 152 -13.73 0.89 -14.85
C GLY A 152 -12.23 1.15 -14.63
N GLN A 153 -11.87 1.85 -13.56
CA GLN A 153 -10.47 2.10 -13.19
C GLN A 153 -9.74 0.81 -12.82
N ILE A 154 -10.38 -0.09 -12.05
CA ILE A 154 -9.83 -1.41 -11.72
C ILE A 154 -9.62 -2.23 -13.00
N ALA A 155 -10.60 -2.24 -13.92
CA ALA A 155 -10.47 -2.93 -15.19
C ALA A 155 -9.31 -2.38 -16.05
N ILE A 156 -9.15 -1.06 -16.12
CA ILE A 156 -8.02 -0.41 -16.80
C ILE A 156 -6.69 -0.85 -16.18
N VAL A 157 -6.58 -0.81 -14.84
CA VAL A 157 -5.38 -1.24 -14.11
C VAL A 157 -5.07 -2.71 -14.40
N LEU A 158 -6.05 -3.60 -14.37
CA LEU A 158 -5.87 -5.02 -14.67
C LEU A 158 -5.44 -5.27 -16.11
N VAL A 159 -6.06 -4.59 -17.08
CA VAL A 159 -5.70 -4.72 -18.50
C VAL A 159 -4.27 -4.21 -18.73
N LEU A 160 -3.92 -3.02 -18.21
CA LEU A 160 -2.56 -2.49 -18.32
C LEU A 160 -1.53 -3.38 -17.63
N SER A 161 -1.86 -3.92 -16.46
CA SER A 161 -1.03 -4.85 -15.71
C SER A 161 -0.80 -6.16 -16.49
N LEU A 162 -1.83 -6.69 -17.15
CA LEU A 162 -1.72 -7.86 -18.02
C LEU A 162 -0.82 -7.60 -19.23
N TYR A 163 -1.01 -6.46 -19.92
CA TYR A 163 -0.16 -6.04 -21.03
C TYR A 163 1.30 -5.90 -20.61
N TRP A 164 1.53 -5.25 -19.46
CA TRP A 164 2.88 -5.12 -18.91
C TRP A 164 3.51 -6.49 -18.62
N SER A 165 2.79 -7.38 -17.94
CA SER A 165 3.29 -8.73 -17.61
C SER A 165 3.57 -9.57 -18.85
N ALA A 166 2.80 -9.38 -19.94
CA ALA A 166 3.00 -10.09 -21.19
C ALA A 166 4.25 -9.60 -21.95
N ASP A 167 4.41 -8.28 -22.08
CA ASP A 167 5.41 -7.64 -22.92
C ASP A 167 6.60 -7.02 -22.15
N GLN A 168 6.75 -7.36 -20.86
CA GLN A 168 7.79 -6.81 -19.98
C GLN A 168 9.19 -6.78 -20.60
N PHE A 169 9.63 -7.88 -21.21
CA PHE A 169 10.94 -7.96 -21.84
C PHE A 169 11.14 -7.00 -23.03
N ARG A 170 10.05 -6.59 -23.65
CA ARG A 170 10.09 -5.64 -24.76
C ARG A 170 10.30 -4.22 -24.23
N PHE A 171 9.62 -3.88 -23.14
CA PHE A 171 9.78 -2.61 -22.44
C PHE A 171 11.14 -2.48 -21.78
N GLU A 172 11.63 -3.55 -21.11
CA GLU A 172 13.00 -3.58 -20.56
C GLU A 172 14.03 -3.27 -21.64
N ARG A 173 13.96 -3.94 -22.79
CA ARG A 173 14.88 -3.70 -23.91
C ARG A 173 14.78 -2.29 -24.47
N LEU A 174 13.56 -1.76 -24.61
CA LEU A 174 13.36 -0.39 -25.08
C LEU A 174 13.94 0.63 -24.09
N ALA A 175 13.71 0.46 -22.79
CA ALA A 175 14.28 1.33 -21.77
C ALA A 175 15.81 1.26 -21.74
N LEU A 176 16.39 0.07 -21.87
CA LEU A 176 17.82 -0.12 -21.91
C LEU A 176 18.45 0.48 -23.18
N SER A 177 17.77 0.43 -24.33
CA SER A 177 18.29 1.01 -25.58
C SER A 177 18.47 2.54 -25.53
N LEU A 178 17.87 3.21 -24.54
CA LEU A 178 18.06 4.66 -24.30
C LEU A 178 19.32 4.97 -23.50
N LEU A 179 19.98 3.95 -22.94
CA LEU A 179 21.17 4.07 -22.10
C LEU A 179 22.40 3.53 -22.84
N PRO A 180 23.62 4.05 -22.54
CA PRO A 180 24.86 3.45 -23.01
C PRO A 180 24.99 1.99 -22.52
N GLU A 181 25.59 1.11 -23.34
CA GLU A 181 25.70 -0.32 -23.06
C GLU A 181 26.39 -0.64 -21.72
N GLU A 182 27.34 0.20 -21.32
CA GLU A 182 28.07 0.09 -20.03
C GLU A 182 27.14 0.15 -18.81
N HIS A 183 25.98 0.80 -18.94
CA HIS A 183 25.03 1.02 -17.85
C HIS A 183 23.87 0.00 -17.85
N HIS A 184 23.73 -0.82 -18.90
CA HIS A 184 22.64 -1.80 -19.01
C HIS A 184 22.53 -2.77 -17.82
N PRO A 185 23.62 -3.43 -17.35
CA PRO A 185 23.51 -4.37 -16.23
C PRO A 185 23.02 -3.70 -14.95
N ARG A 186 23.49 -2.46 -14.70
CA ARG A 186 23.14 -1.68 -13.51
C ARG A 186 21.69 -1.21 -13.57
N ALA A 187 21.29 -0.63 -14.70
CA ALA A 187 19.92 -0.19 -14.91
C ALA A 187 18.92 -1.34 -14.76
N LEU A 188 19.24 -2.52 -15.29
CA LEU A 188 18.42 -3.71 -15.14
C LEU A 188 18.35 -4.19 -13.68
N HIS A 189 19.44 -4.08 -12.93
CA HIS A 189 19.46 -4.43 -11.51
C HIS A 189 18.55 -3.49 -10.70
N VAL A 190 18.68 -2.17 -10.88
CA VAL A 190 17.80 -1.17 -10.25
C VAL A 190 16.33 -1.42 -10.60
N TRP A 191 16.05 -1.63 -11.89
CA TRP A 191 14.70 -1.93 -12.36
C TRP A 191 14.08 -3.12 -11.63
N ARG A 192 14.81 -4.23 -11.57
CA ARG A 192 14.34 -5.46 -10.90
C ARG A 192 14.20 -5.28 -9.38
N SER A 193 15.10 -4.52 -8.77
CA SER A 193 15.03 -4.21 -7.35
C SER A 193 13.79 -3.38 -7.01
N VAL A 194 13.49 -2.36 -7.82
CA VAL A 194 12.26 -1.54 -7.70
C VAL A 194 11.02 -2.42 -7.90
N GLU A 195 10.98 -3.20 -8.97
CA GLU A 195 9.85 -4.09 -9.28
C GLU A 195 9.59 -5.08 -8.15
N ASN A 196 10.63 -5.72 -7.62
CA ASN A 196 10.50 -6.67 -6.53
C ASN A 196 10.04 -5.99 -5.23
N GLY A 197 10.64 -4.85 -4.85
CA GLY A 197 10.27 -4.12 -3.64
C GLY A 197 8.83 -3.59 -3.66
N VAL A 198 8.41 -3.00 -4.78
CA VAL A 198 7.03 -2.53 -4.96
C VAL A 198 6.05 -3.69 -4.98
N GLY A 199 6.38 -4.78 -5.67
CA GLY A 199 5.54 -5.97 -5.75
C GLY A 199 5.39 -6.69 -4.40
N GLU A 200 6.46 -6.78 -3.63
CA GLU A 200 6.46 -7.34 -2.27
C GLU A 200 5.61 -6.49 -1.33
N TYR A 201 5.78 -5.17 -1.38
CA TYR A 201 4.97 -4.23 -0.60
C TYR A 201 3.47 -4.40 -0.90
N LEU A 202 3.07 -4.28 -2.17
CA LEU A 202 1.65 -4.33 -2.55
C LEU A 202 1.01 -5.68 -2.20
N ARG A 203 1.71 -6.80 -2.47
CA ARG A 203 1.23 -8.14 -2.09
C ARG A 203 1.04 -8.27 -0.58
N SER A 204 2.00 -7.80 0.21
CA SER A 204 1.91 -7.80 1.66
C SER A 204 0.69 -7.01 2.15
N GLU A 205 0.49 -5.81 1.62
CA GLU A 205 -0.60 -4.92 2.01
C GLU A 205 -1.97 -5.50 1.65
N LEU A 206 -2.12 -6.05 0.44
CA LEU A 206 -3.37 -6.69 0.01
C LEU A 206 -3.73 -7.90 0.88
N VAL A 207 -2.76 -8.76 1.19
CA VAL A 207 -2.98 -9.94 2.06
C VAL A 207 -3.38 -9.50 3.46
N GLN A 208 -2.69 -8.51 4.02
CA GLN A 208 -2.99 -8.00 5.35
C GLN A 208 -4.34 -7.28 5.43
N SER A 209 -4.69 -6.48 4.43
CA SER A 209 -6.02 -5.84 4.32
C SER A 209 -7.14 -6.86 4.24
N ALA A 210 -6.98 -7.88 3.40
CA ALA A 210 -7.97 -8.96 3.28
C ALA A 210 -8.12 -9.73 4.61
N LEU A 211 -7.00 -10.03 5.28
CA LEU A 211 -7.01 -10.71 6.57
C LEU A 211 -7.63 -9.83 7.67
N ALA A 212 -7.32 -8.53 7.68
CA ALA A 212 -7.93 -7.57 8.60
C ALA A 212 -9.45 -7.52 8.41
N GLY A 213 -9.92 -7.37 7.18
CA GLY A 213 -11.34 -7.36 6.86
C GLY A 213 -12.05 -8.63 7.31
N LEU A 214 -11.47 -9.79 7.02
CA LEU A 214 -12.04 -11.08 7.43
C LEU A 214 -12.12 -11.22 8.95
N LEU A 215 -11.04 -10.94 9.66
CA LEU A 215 -11.00 -11.05 11.12
C LEU A 215 -11.94 -10.05 11.78
N LEU A 216 -11.94 -8.79 11.34
CA LEU A 216 -12.87 -7.77 11.85
C LEU A 216 -14.32 -8.14 11.60
N TRP A 217 -14.65 -8.64 10.40
CA TRP A 217 -16.01 -9.12 10.09
C TRP A 217 -16.46 -10.23 11.02
N LEU A 218 -15.62 -11.26 11.23
CA LEU A 218 -15.92 -12.36 12.13
C LEU A 218 -16.18 -11.87 13.56
N GLY A 219 -15.32 -11.04 14.10
CA GLY A 219 -15.47 -10.53 15.46
C GLY A 219 -16.68 -9.62 15.64
N TYR A 220 -16.92 -8.70 14.70
CA TYR A 220 -18.08 -7.83 14.75
C TYR A 220 -19.40 -8.63 14.61
N SER A 221 -19.41 -9.69 13.78
CA SER A 221 -20.56 -10.59 13.67
C SER A 221 -20.82 -11.35 14.97
N VAL A 222 -19.76 -11.84 15.66
CA VAL A 222 -19.88 -12.50 16.96
C VAL A 222 -20.32 -11.55 18.06
N LEU A 223 -19.84 -10.31 18.05
CA LEU A 223 -20.25 -9.25 18.99
C LEU A 223 -21.67 -8.73 18.73
N GLY A 224 -22.30 -9.13 17.61
CA GLY A 224 -23.65 -8.70 17.23
C GLY A 224 -23.75 -7.20 16.88
N ILE A 225 -22.67 -6.61 16.34
CA ILE A 225 -22.68 -5.20 15.93
C ILE A 225 -23.60 -4.99 14.75
N ARG A 226 -24.30 -3.86 14.68
CA ARG A 226 -25.35 -3.59 13.67
C ARG A 226 -24.86 -3.65 12.23
N TYR A 227 -23.60 -3.23 11.95
CA TYR A 227 -23.03 -3.10 10.60
C TYR A 227 -21.67 -3.78 10.50
N PRO A 228 -21.59 -5.12 10.66
CA PRO A 228 -20.32 -5.84 10.75
C PRO A 228 -19.54 -5.79 9.45
N ILE A 229 -20.18 -5.86 8.28
CA ILE A 229 -19.52 -5.85 6.97
C ILE A 229 -18.99 -4.45 6.65
N LEU A 230 -19.82 -3.42 6.90
CA LEU A 230 -19.43 -2.02 6.67
C LEU A 230 -18.20 -1.64 7.51
N LEU A 231 -18.21 -1.98 8.80
CA LEU A 231 -17.09 -1.69 9.70
C LEU A 231 -15.84 -2.50 9.36
N ALA A 232 -16.01 -3.76 8.99
CA ALA A 232 -14.88 -4.60 8.60
C ALA A 232 -14.24 -4.13 7.29
N LEU A 233 -15.05 -3.75 6.30
CA LEU A 233 -14.57 -3.17 5.05
C LEU A 233 -13.86 -1.85 5.28
N TRP A 234 -14.45 -0.98 6.13
CA TRP A 234 -13.81 0.26 6.56
C TRP A 234 -12.43 -0.01 7.16
N GLY A 235 -12.35 -0.93 8.13
CA GLY A 235 -11.09 -1.32 8.77
C GLY A 235 -10.06 -1.87 7.80
N ALA A 236 -10.49 -2.69 6.82
CA ALA A 236 -9.63 -3.23 5.78
C ALA A 236 -9.09 -2.15 4.84
N VAL A 237 -9.94 -1.20 4.42
CA VAL A 237 -9.58 -0.11 3.50
C VAL A 237 -8.67 0.90 4.19
N VAL A 238 -9.03 1.31 5.41
CA VAL A 238 -8.26 2.32 6.16
C VAL A 238 -6.90 1.78 6.58
N ARG A 239 -6.75 0.46 6.75
CA ARG A 239 -5.45 -0.17 7.00
C ARG A 239 -4.42 0.08 5.89
N LEU A 240 -4.84 0.35 4.66
CA LEU A 240 -3.93 0.74 3.57
C LEU A 240 -3.16 2.05 3.89
N ILE A 241 -3.65 2.82 4.87
CA ILE A 241 -2.99 4.05 5.34
C ILE A 241 -1.98 3.67 6.43
N PRO A 242 -0.67 3.80 6.20
CA PRO A 242 0.35 3.44 7.18
C PRO A 242 0.18 4.23 8.49
N TRP A 243 0.34 3.58 9.63
CA TRP A 243 0.25 4.08 11.00
C TRP A 243 -1.10 4.68 11.42
N PHE A 244 -1.75 5.47 10.58
CA PHE A 244 -3.04 6.11 10.91
C PHE A 244 -4.23 5.16 10.75
N GLY A 245 -4.07 4.11 9.94
CA GLY A 245 -5.15 3.19 9.62
C GLY A 245 -5.81 2.56 10.85
N ALA A 246 -5.03 2.14 11.84
CA ALA A 246 -5.57 1.55 13.06
C ALA A 246 -6.40 2.57 13.87
N LEU A 247 -5.91 3.80 14.01
CA LEU A 247 -6.61 4.87 14.75
C LEU A 247 -7.94 5.24 14.08
N ILE A 248 -7.93 5.40 12.75
CA ILE A 248 -9.12 5.76 11.98
C ILE A 248 -10.14 4.60 11.96
N ALA A 249 -9.68 3.35 11.94
CA ALA A 249 -10.56 2.17 11.96
C ALA A 249 -11.32 2.01 13.29
N VAL A 250 -10.72 2.40 14.40
CA VAL A 250 -11.30 2.27 15.75
C VAL A 250 -12.49 3.21 15.94
N PHE A 251 -12.44 4.41 15.37
CA PHE A 251 -13.44 5.44 15.61
C PHE A 251 -14.88 5.02 15.27
N PRO A 252 -15.21 4.50 14.07
CA PRO A 252 -16.57 4.05 13.77
C PRO A 252 -17.01 2.85 14.61
N ALA A 253 -16.10 1.93 14.93
CA ALA A 253 -16.40 0.78 15.76
C ALA A 253 -16.79 1.20 17.19
N LEU A 254 -16.09 2.20 17.75
CA LEU A 254 -16.42 2.79 19.03
C LEU A 254 -17.79 3.46 19.00
N VAL A 255 -18.05 4.35 18.02
CA VAL A 255 -19.27 5.15 17.94
C VAL A 255 -20.50 4.26 17.75
N ILE A 256 -20.45 3.34 16.79
CA ILE A 256 -21.58 2.44 16.50
C ILE A 256 -21.80 1.46 17.64
N GLY A 257 -20.73 0.88 18.19
CA GLY A 257 -20.83 -0.03 19.34
C GLY A 257 -21.36 0.67 20.60
N ALA A 258 -20.89 1.88 20.91
CA ALA A 258 -21.38 2.67 22.04
C ALA A 258 -22.86 3.09 21.89
N GLY A 259 -23.31 3.33 20.66
CA GLY A 259 -24.73 3.59 20.36
C GLY A 259 -25.65 2.38 20.65
N MET A 260 -25.11 1.15 20.70
CA MET A 260 -25.84 -0.06 21.10
C MET A 260 -25.78 -0.27 22.62
N SER A 261 -24.58 -0.30 23.17
CA SER A 261 -24.30 -0.27 24.61
C SER A 261 -22.85 0.10 24.87
N SER A 262 -22.58 0.69 26.04
CA SER A 262 -21.20 1.05 26.45
C SER A 262 -20.27 -0.17 26.47
N THR A 263 -20.78 -1.34 26.85
CA THR A 263 -20.02 -2.60 26.90
C THR A 263 -19.65 -3.08 25.48
N ILE A 264 -20.60 -3.05 24.54
CA ILE A 264 -20.35 -3.46 23.14
C ILE A 264 -19.37 -2.50 22.48
N GLY A 265 -19.49 -1.19 22.71
CA GLY A 265 -18.55 -0.19 22.21
C GLY A 265 -17.13 -0.41 22.71
N ALA A 266 -16.96 -0.69 24.02
CA ALA A 266 -15.66 -1.00 24.59
C ALA A 266 -15.06 -2.30 24.01
N LEU A 267 -15.86 -3.37 23.93
CA LEU A 267 -15.41 -4.64 23.36
C LEU A 267 -15.04 -4.53 21.89
N ALA A 268 -15.83 -3.85 21.09
CA ALA A 268 -15.56 -3.60 19.68
C ALA A 268 -14.26 -2.82 19.49
N THR A 269 -14.04 -1.79 20.28
CA THR A 269 -12.82 -0.97 20.27
C THR A 269 -11.60 -1.80 20.62
N ILE A 270 -11.63 -2.53 21.75
CA ILE A 270 -10.54 -3.38 22.21
C ILE A 270 -10.23 -4.45 21.14
N TYR A 271 -11.27 -5.11 20.62
CA TYR A 271 -11.13 -6.11 19.58
C TYR A 271 -10.43 -5.55 18.31
N THR A 272 -10.91 -4.40 17.82
CA THR A 272 -10.32 -3.73 16.64
C THR A 272 -8.86 -3.41 16.86
N VAL A 273 -8.53 -2.80 18.01
CA VAL A 273 -7.14 -2.48 18.37
C VAL A 273 -6.29 -3.75 18.44
N CYS A 274 -6.76 -4.80 19.13
CA CYS A 274 -6.03 -6.07 19.28
C CYS A 274 -5.74 -6.71 17.92
N ILE A 275 -6.73 -6.79 17.03
CA ILE A 275 -6.55 -7.38 15.69
C ILE A 275 -5.55 -6.56 14.86
N LEU A 276 -5.74 -5.25 14.79
CA LEU A 276 -4.87 -4.40 13.98
C LEU A 276 -3.44 -4.34 14.52
N LEU A 277 -3.26 -4.33 15.84
CA LEU A 277 -1.93 -4.43 16.45
C LEU A 277 -1.29 -5.80 16.20
N THR A 278 -2.05 -6.88 16.31
CA THR A 278 -1.55 -8.24 16.01
C THR A 278 -1.07 -8.34 14.57
N LEU A 279 -1.84 -7.81 13.62
CA LEU A 279 -1.45 -7.75 12.22
C LEU A 279 -0.17 -6.93 12.02
N SER A 280 -0.08 -5.76 12.66
CA SER A 280 1.08 -4.86 12.51
C SER A 280 2.34 -5.35 13.19
N LEU A 281 2.24 -5.99 14.38
CA LEU A 281 3.40 -6.40 15.16
C LEU A 281 3.89 -7.82 14.83
N ILE A 282 2.98 -8.71 14.44
CA ILE A 282 3.31 -10.14 14.26
C ILE A 282 3.34 -10.54 12.79
N ILE A 283 2.34 -10.12 12.00
CA ILE A 283 2.17 -10.58 10.62
C ILE A 283 2.98 -9.73 9.65
N GLU A 284 2.88 -8.41 9.77
CA GLU A 284 3.56 -7.47 8.89
C GLU A 284 5.09 -7.67 8.82
N PRO A 285 5.84 -7.82 9.94
CA PRO A 285 7.29 -8.00 9.87
C PRO A 285 7.73 -9.29 9.17
N ARG A 286 6.84 -10.30 9.11
CA ARG A 286 7.12 -11.58 8.43
C ARG A 286 6.95 -11.52 6.92
N PHE A 287 6.02 -10.68 6.45
CA PHE A 287 5.71 -10.55 5.01
C PHE A 287 6.47 -9.41 4.35
N PHE A 288 6.71 -8.31 5.08
CA PHE A 288 7.38 -7.14 4.56
C PHE A 288 8.14 -6.39 5.66
N PRO A 289 9.46 -6.44 5.66
CA PRO A 289 10.27 -5.75 6.66
C PRO A 289 10.29 -4.24 6.38
N ARG A 290 9.32 -3.51 6.92
CA ARG A 290 9.20 -2.04 6.76
C ARG A 290 10.42 -1.27 7.25
N TYR A 291 11.25 -1.85 8.14
CA TYR A 291 12.47 -1.20 8.63
C TYR A 291 13.51 -0.93 7.52
N LYS A 292 13.38 -1.58 6.36
CA LYS A 292 14.23 -1.31 5.19
C LYS A 292 13.93 0.02 4.51
N TYR A 293 12.78 0.62 4.78
CA TYR A 293 12.31 1.83 4.08
C TYR A 293 12.13 3.00 5.03
N SER A 294 12.48 4.20 4.55
CA SER A 294 12.37 5.42 5.34
C SER A 294 10.92 5.79 5.60
N SER A 295 10.52 5.72 6.87
CA SER A 295 9.18 6.09 7.31
C SER A 295 8.84 7.55 6.97
N LEU A 296 9.82 8.45 7.07
CA LEU A 296 9.67 9.86 6.77
C LEU A 296 9.31 10.09 5.29
N LEU A 297 9.98 9.37 4.39
CA LEU A 297 9.72 9.46 2.96
C LEU A 297 8.32 8.97 2.61
N ILE A 298 7.87 7.87 3.23
CA ILE A 298 6.50 7.36 3.04
C ILE A 298 5.47 8.39 3.52
N VAL A 299 5.66 8.99 4.71
CA VAL A 299 4.75 10.03 5.24
C VAL A 299 4.70 11.25 4.32
N LEU A 300 5.85 11.71 3.85
CA LEU A 300 5.92 12.84 2.92
C LEU A 300 5.14 12.58 1.64
N PHE A 301 5.30 11.37 1.06
CA PHE A 301 4.54 10.96 -0.13
C PHE A 301 3.04 10.84 0.16
N VAL A 302 2.65 10.31 1.33
CA VAL A 302 1.24 10.22 1.73
C VAL A 302 0.63 11.61 1.79
N ILE A 303 1.27 12.58 2.44
CA ILE A 303 0.75 13.95 2.54
C ILE A 303 0.65 14.59 1.15
N ALA A 304 1.72 14.56 0.37
CA ALA A 304 1.76 15.20 -0.95
C ALA A 304 0.77 14.59 -1.94
N LEU A 305 0.66 13.26 -1.98
CA LEU A 305 -0.24 12.57 -2.91
C LEU A 305 -1.69 12.56 -2.42
N ALA A 306 -1.93 12.60 -1.10
CA ALA A 306 -3.27 12.76 -0.54
C ALA A 306 -3.88 14.11 -0.93
N GLU A 307 -3.08 15.19 -0.87
CA GLU A 307 -3.52 16.53 -1.26
C GLU A 307 -3.81 16.61 -2.76
N ALA A 308 -2.94 16.02 -3.59
CA ALA A 308 -3.08 16.10 -5.04
C ALA A 308 -4.15 15.17 -5.63
N PHE A 309 -4.32 13.96 -5.07
CA PHE A 309 -5.11 12.86 -5.66
C PHE A 309 -6.07 12.19 -4.68
N GLY A 310 -6.24 12.75 -3.48
CA GLY A 310 -7.13 12.19 -2.45
C GLY A 310 -6.75 10.77 -2.04
N PHE A 311 -7.77 9.93 -1.85
CA PHE A 311 -7.59 8.56 -1.38
C PHE A 311 -6.70 7.68 -2.27
N ILE A 312 -6.80 7.83 -3.60
CA ILE A 312 -5.96 7.10 -4.56
C ILE A 312 -4.48 7.46 -4.34
N GLY A 313 -4.19 8.73 -4.09
CA GLY A 313 -2.85 9.21 -3.76
C GLY A 313 -2.30 8.57 -2.49
N VAL A 314 -3.12 8.44 -1.44
CA VAL A 314 -2.73 7.77 -0.18
C VAL A 314 -2.34 6.30 -0.40
N VAL A 315 -3.12 5.57 -1.18
CA VAL A 315 -2.87 4.15 -1.48
C VAL A 315 -1.60 3.96 -2.31
N LEU A 316 -1.32 4.87 -3.25
CA LEU A 316 -0.14 4.79 -4.12
C LEU A 316 1.13 5.36 -3.50
N ALA A 317 1.00 6.19 -2.47
CA ALA A 317 2.15 6.86 -1.85
C ALA A 317 3.24 5.89 -1.37
N PRO A 318 2.94 4.82 -0.60
CA PRO A 318 3.97 3.91 -0.14
C PRO A 318 4.69 3.15 -1.27
N PRO A 319 4.00 2.56 -2.27
CA PRO A 319 4.67 1.95 -3.42
C PRO A 319 5.62 2.91 -4.16
N LEU A 320 5.21 4.16 -4.36
CA LEU A 320 6.03 5.17 -5.01
C LEU A 320 7.22 5.60 -4.14
N ALA A 321 7.02 5.75 -2.83
CA ALA A 321 8.09 6.03 -1.89
C ALA A 321 9.15 4.92 -1.88
N VAL A 322 8.70 3.65 -1.86
CA VAL A 322 9.58 2.47 -1.96
C VAL A 322 10.37 2.49 -3.27
N ALA A 323 9.69 2.71 -4.40
CA ALA A 323 10.33 2.79 -5.72
C ALA A 323 11.40 3.89 -5.77
N LEU A 324 11.05 5.07 -5.27
CA LEU A 324 11.98 6.22 -5.23
C LEU A 324 13.18 5.92 -4.33
N GLN A 325 12.95 5.39 -3.14
CA GLN A 325 14.03 5.08 -2.19
C GLN A 325 15.02 4.06 -2.76
N ILE A 326 14.52 2.95 -3.35
CA ILE A 326 15.37 1.94 -3.98
C ILE A 326 16.20 2.58 -5.10
N THR A 327 15.57 3.43 -5.91
CA THR A 327 16.27 4.13 -7.00
C THR A 327 17.38 5.05 -6.45
N PHE A 328 17.10 5.84 -5.41
CA PHE A 328 18.10 6.71 -4.80
C PHE A 328 19.23 5.93 -4.13
N GLN A 329 18.95 4.84 -3.43
CA GLN A 329 19.98 4.00 -2.80
C GLN A 329 20.97 3.48 -3.84
N HIS A 330 20.47 3.01 -4.98
CA HIS A 330 21.34 2.54 -6.06
C HIS A 330 22.10 3.68 -6.75
N LEU A 331 21.46 4.85 -6.96
CA LEU A 331 22.14 6.01 -7.54
C LEU A 331 23.25 6.51 -6.62
N TYR A 332 23.03 6.56 -5.30
CA TYR A 332 24.03 7.00 -4.33
C TYR A 332 25.21 6.02 -4.25
N SER A 333 24.96 4.71 -4.33
CA SER A 333 26.03 3.72 -4.38
C SER A 333 26.88 3.83 -5.66
N PHE A 334 26.36 4.46 -6.71
CA PHE A 334 27.13 4.78 -7.93
C PHE A 334 28.01 6.01 -7.78
N ALA A 335 27.61 6.98 -6.94
CA ALA A 335 28.36 8.20 -6.73
C ALA A 335 29.56 8.03 -5.77
N THR A 336 29.62 6.91 -5.02
CA THR A 336 30.69 6.59 -4.06
C THR A 336 31.35 5.23 -4.36
N PRO A 337 31.95 5.02 -5.53
CA PRO A 337 32.54 3.74 -5.90
C PRO A 337 33.77 3.36 -5.06
N ALA A 338 34.48 4.33 -4.49
CA ALA A 338 35.71 4.09 -3.75
C ALA A 338 35.52 3.37 -2.41
N PHE A 339 34.41 3.65 -1.69
CA PHE A 339 34.19 3.09 -0.35
C PHE A 339 33.76 1.61 -0.37
N SER A 340 32.93 1.22 -1.35
CA SER A 340 32.46 -0.15 -1.48
C SER A 340 33.54 -1.12 -2.00
N THR A 341 34.42 -0.65 -2.86
CA THR A 341 35.51 -1.47 -3.43
C THR A 341 36.59 -1.74 -2.39
N GLU A 342 36.96 -0.73 -1.61
CA GLU A 342 37.98 -0.84 -0.56
C GLU A 342 37.52 -1.72 0.59
N VAL A 343 36.28 -1.60 1.04
CA VAL A 343 35.67 -2.45 2.08
C VAL A 343 35.51 -3.88 1.58
N SER A 344 35.10 -4.09 0.32
CA SER A 344 34.97 -5.43 -0.28
C SER A 344 36.34 -6.12 -0.40
N GLU A 345 37.38 -5.40 -0.74
CA GLU A 345 38.75 -5.89 -0.84
C GLU A 345 39.33 -6.26 0.53
N GLN A 346 39.11 -5.41 1.54
CA GLN A 346 39.48 -5.68 2.94
C GLN A 346 38.74 -6.88 3.52
N VAL A 347 37.44 -7.01 3.28
CA VAL A 347 36.63 -8.18 3.70
C VAL A 347 37.12 -9.45 2.97
N GLY A 348 37.47 -9.35 1.70
CA GLY A 348 38.07 -10.45 0.91
C GLY A 348 39.43 -10.90 1.47
N GLU A 349 40.27 -9.98 1.91
CA GLU A 349 41.57 -10.26 2.52
C GLU A 349 41.41 -10.89 3.91
N ILE A 350 40.51 -10.36 4.74
CA ILE A 350 40.17 -10.96 6.06
C ILE A 350 39.66 -12.40 5.88
N ARG A 351 38.82 -12.66 4.87
CA ARG A 351 38.31 -14.00 4.55
C ARG A 351 39.42 -14.97 4.15
N LYS A 352 40.38 -14.50 3.34
CA LYS A 352 41.57 -15.32 2.98
C LYS A 352 42.40 -15.65 4.19
N ARG A 353 42.70 -14.68 5.05
CA ARG A 353 43.47 -14.86 6.30
C ARG A 353 42.77 -15.81 7.27
N LEU A 354 41.44 -15.70 7.43
CA LEU A 354 40.64 -16.61 8.24
C LEU A 354 40.66 -18.05 7.70
N PHE A 355 40.61 -18.22 6.39
CA PHE A 355 40.69 -19.54 5.76
C PHE A 355 42.07 -20.19 5.96
N GLU A 356 43.15 -19.43 5.84
CA GLU A 356 44.49 -19.88 6.11
C GLU A 356 44.71 -20.24 7.60
N LEU A 357 44.20 -19.42 8.51
CA LEU A 357 44.21 -19.70 9.94
C LEU A 357 43.45 -20.98 10.28
N LYS A 358 42.26 -21.15 9.73
CA LYS A 358 41.46 -22.37 9.88
C LYS A 358 42.22 -23.60 9.38
N ARG A 359 42.90 -23.52 8.25
CA ARG A 359 43.72 -24.59 7.70
C ARG A 359 44.95 -24.95 8.56
N ARG A 360 45.58 -23.95 9.21
CA ARG A 360 46.67 -24.14 10.15
C ARG A 360 46.16 -24.72 11.48
N LEU A 361 45.01 -24.29 12.01
CA LEU A 361 44.41 -24.78 13.24
C LEU A 361 43.88 -26.21 13.12
N GLN A 362 43.37 -26.61 11.96
CA GLN A 362 42.99 -28.00 11.68
C GLN A 362 44.17 -28.97 11.76
N ARG A 363 45.39 -28.49 11.48
CA ARG A 363 46.61 -29.28 11.64
C ARG A 363 47.09 -29.39 13.08
N SER A 364 46.67 -28.47 13.97
CA SER A 364 47.15 -28.40 15.36
C SER A 364 46.28 -29.10 16.42
N ARG A 365 45.19 -29.81 16.04
CA ARG A 365 44.26 -30.56 16.90
C ARG A 365 43.61 -29.80 18.08
N HIS A 366 43.65 -28.47 18.13
CA HIS A 366 43.02 -27.69 19.21
C HIS A 366 41.54 -27.42 18.90
N ARG A 367 40.62 -28.13 19.52
CA ARG A 367 39.17 -28.06 19.27
C ARG A 367 38.53 -26.67 19.58
N GLU A 368 39.04 -25.97 20.57
CA GLU A 368 38.52 -24.62 20.94
C GLU A 368 38.87 -23.55 19.91
N SER A 369 40.09 -23.60 19.35
CA SER A 369 40.54 -22.66 18.33
C SER A 369 39.78 -22.82 17.01
N ILE A 370 39.36 -24.05 16.69
CA ILE A 370 38.53 -24.33 15.50
C ILE A 370 37.11 -23.75 15.68
N ARG A 371 36.51 -23.87 16.88
CA ARG A 371 35.20 -23.27 17.19
C ARG A 371 35.22 -21.74 17.11
N LEU A 372 36.31 -21.10 17.56
CA LEU A 372 36.50 -19.65 17.45
C LEU A 372 36.65 -19.20 15.98
N ALA A 373 37.41 -19.93 15.16
CA ALA A 373 37.55 -19.65 13.73
C ALA A 373 36.21 -19.82 12.98
N ASP A 374 35.38 -20.80 13.35
CA ASP A 374 34.04 -20.98 12.75
C ASP A 374 33.08 -19.87 13.15
N ARG A 375 33.12 -19.39 14.42
CA ARG A 375 32.35 -18.22 14.85
C ARG A 375 32.78 -16.94 14.12
N LEU A 376 34.08 -16.70 14.00
CA LEU A 376 34.59 -15.54 13.25
C LEU A 376 34.22 -15.60 11.76
N ASN A 377 34.29 -16.78 11.15
CA ASN A 377 33.88 -16.94 9.74
C ASN A 377 32.38 -16.70 9.54
N SER A 378 31.53 -17.11 10.51
CA SER A 378 30.09 -16.82 10.49
C SER A 378 29.78 -15.33 10.69
N LEU A 379 30.56 -14.60 11.46
CA LEU A 379 30.42 -13.16 11.62
C LEU A 379 30.87 -12.42 10.35
N VAL A 380 31.99 -12.81 9.75
CA VAL A 380 32.47 -12.20 8.49
C VAL A 380 31.51 -12.49 7.33
N SER A 381 30.89 -13.68 7.28
CA SER A 381 29.88 -13.96 6.24
C SER A 381 28.62 -13.14 6.44
N ARG A 382 28.13 -12.97 7.66
CA ARG A 382 27.00 -12.09 7.97
C ARG A 382 27.28 -10.62 7.66
N THR A 383 28.48 -10.13 8.00
CA THR A 383 28.88 -8.77 7.63
C THR A 383 29.05 -8.62 6.11
N SER A 384 29.56 -9.61 5.39
CA SER A 384 29.66 -9.54 3.92
C SER A 384 28.29 -9.61 3.24
N GLU A 385 27.32 -10.34 3.78
CA GLU A 385 25.92 -10.30 3.34
C GLU A 385 25.30 -8.92 3.58
N TYR A 386 25.57 -8.31 4.74
CA TYR A 386 25.12 -6.95 5.06
C TYR A 386 25.68 -5.91 4.07
N PHE A 387 26.96 -6.03 3.67
CA PHE A 387 27.57 -5.11 2.70
C PHE A 387 27.28 -5.45 1.23
N GLN A 388 26.74 -6.62 0.92
CA GLN A 388 26.25 -6.99 -0.41
C GLN A 388 24.74 -6.65 -0.59
N GLU A 389 23.99 -6.50 0.50
CA GLU A 389 22.59 -6.06 0.50
C GLU A 389 22.44 -4.52 0.49
N TYR A 390 23.51 -3.76 0.79
CA TYR A 390 23.59 -2.31 0.67
C TYR A 390 24.47 -1.91 -0.52
#